data_bc198c0a74af7560954b204accce3905
#
_entry.id   bc198c0a74af7560954b204accce3905
#
_cell.length_a   1.000
_cell.length_b   1.000
_cell.length_c   1.000
_cell.angle_alpha   90.00
_cell.angle_beta   90.00
_cell.angle_gamma   90.00
#
_symmetry.space_group_name_H-M   'P 1'
#
loop_
_entity.id
_entity.type
_entity.pdbx_description
1 polymer ?
#
loop_
_entity_poly.entity_id
_entity_poly.type
_entity_poly.pdbx_seq_one_letter_code
_entity_poly.pdbx_strand_id
1 'polypeptide(L)'
;MFNKSLPGVLNTAKSSFALDQNSSEGEVMMTAMGQGKTTVSPYHMALIAEAVANGGTMMQPYLVESVTNYTGSQIRKNVPKSYKKVMTSDEAAQLKEYMTAVVEEGTGSVLKGRSYTAAGKTGTAEYSMSDGEKTHSWFMGFTNVDNPDLVISVITEGSDGSSRGKAVAIAGDILDAYYN
;
A
#
# COMPACT_ATOMS: atom_id res chain seq x y z
N MET A 1 -6.61 -12.28 4.38
CA MET A 1 -7.09 -11.38 3.32
C MET A 1 -6.73 -11.87 1.94
N PHE A 2 -5.63 -12.60 1.78
CA PHE A 2 -5.33 -13.29 0.53
C PHE A 2 -6.41 -14.32 0.17
N ASN A 3 -6.57 -14.57 -1.13
CA ASN A 3 -7.53 -15.51 -1.72
C ASN A 3 -9.01 -15.21 -1.41
N LYS A 4 -9.32 -14.01 -0.91
CA LYS A 4 -10.66 -13.54 -0.55
C LYS A 4 -10.92 -12.17 -1.15
N SER A 5 -12.20 -11.78 -1.20
CA SER A 5 -12.57 -10.41 -1.53
C SER A 5 -12.09 -9.46 -0.42
N LEU A 6 -11.57 -8.31 -0.84
CA LEU A 6 -11.13 -7.25 0.07
C LEU A 6 -12.33 -6.43 0.56
N PRO A 7 -12.23 -5.78 1.74
CA PRO A 7 -13.29 -4.91 2.22
C PRO A 7 -13.45 -3.68 1.33
N GLY A 8 -14.63 -3.11 1.31
CA GLY A 8 -14.96 -1.89 0.56
C GLY A 8 -16.14 -2.09 -0.39
N VAL A 9 -16.46 -1.04 -1.14
CA VAL A 9 -17.59 -1.01 -2.09
C VAL A 9 -17.15 -1.27 -3.53
N LEU A 10 -15.84 -1.32 -3.79
CA LEU A 10 -15.28 -1.57 -5.11
C LEU A 10 -15.10 -3.07 -5.34
N ASN A 11 -15.38 -3.52 -6.56
CA ASN A 11 -14.99 -4.85 -7.00
C ASN A 11 -13.52 -4.81 -7.44
N THR A 12 -12.63 -5.32 -6.60
CA THR A 12 -11.18 -5.28 -6.81
C THR A 12 -10.61 -6.66 -7.08
N ALA A 13 -9.48 -6.71 -7.78
CA ALA A 13 -8.75 -7.95 -7.98
C ALA A 13 -8.32 -8.56 -6.63
N LYS A 14 -8.47 -9.87 -6.52
CA LYS A 14 -8.03 -10.60 -5.33
C LYS A 14 -6.51 -10.75 -5.35
N SER A 15 -5.91 -10.55 -4.20
CA SER A 15 -4.53 -10.96 -3.97
C SER A 15 -4.47 -12.46 -3.69
N SER A 16 -3.46 -13.15 -4.19
CA SER A 16 -3.28 -14.59 -3.97
C SER A 16 -2.05 -14.88 -3.11
N PHE A 17 -2.20 -15.79 -2.17
CA PHE A 17 -1.09 -16.37 -1.42
C PHE A 17 -0.89 -17.81 -1.90
N ALA A 18 0.30 -18.09 -2.38
CA ALA A 18 0.59 -19.29 -3.15
C ALA A 18 1.33 -20.38 -2.38
N LEU A 19 1.72 -20.14 -1.11
CA LEU A 19 2.38 -21.17 -0.30
C LEU A 19 1.37 -22.11 0.35
N ASP A 20 1.74 -23.39 0.41
CA ASP A 20 1.04 -24.45 1.12
C ASP A 20 2.02 -25.37 1.87
N GLN A 21 1.51 -26.49 2.42
CA GLN A 21 2.32 -27.43 3.20
C GLN A 21 3.37 -28.19 2.35
N ASN A 22 3.24 -28.17 1.03
CA ASN A 22 4.14 -28.84 0.09
C ASN A 22 5.13 -27.87 -0.57
N SER A 23 5.07 -26.60 -0.21
CA SER A 23 5.95 -25.58 -0.75
C SER A 23 7.39 -25.83 -0.34
N SER A 24 8.32 -25.73 -1.29
CA SER A 24 9.75 -25.89 -1.05
C SER A 24 10.31 -24.72 -0.21
N GLU A 25 11.45 -24.94 0.46
CA GLU A 25 12.15 -23.88 1.18
C GLU A 25 12.46 -22.67 0.30
N GLY A 26 12.84 -22.91 -0.98
CA GLY A 26 13.08 -21.87 -1.96
C GLY A 26 11.83 -21.00 -2.23
N GLU A 27 10.65 -21.61 -2.36
CA GLU A 27 9.38 -20.85 -2.53
C GLU A 27 9.04 -20.04 -1.28
N VAL A 28 9.30 -20.58 -0.09
CA VAL A 28 9.12 -19.86 1.17
C VAL A 28 10.06 -18.65 1.24
N MET A 29 11.34 -18.85 0.94
CA MET A 29 12.34 -17.77 0.93
C MET A 29 11.99 -16.67 -0.09
N MET A 30 11.62 -17.07 -1.32
CA MET A 30 11.22 -16.12 -2.36
C MET A 30 10.00 -15.31 -1.94
N THR A 31 8.99 -15.95 -1.36
CA THR A 31 7.78 -15.25 -0.87
C THR A 31 8.10 -14.32 0.30
N ALA A 32 9.00 -14.70 1.20
CA ALA A 32 9.44 -13.87 2.32
C ALA A 32 10.17 -12.60 1.86
N MET A 33 10.87 -12.66 0.72
CA MET A 33 11.50 -11.48 0.09
C MET A 33 10.52 -10.64 -0.75
N GLY A 34 9.27 -11.06 -0.89
CA GLY A 34 8.28 -10.38 -1.74
C GLY A 34 8.39 -10.75 -3.22
N GLN A 35 8.94 -11.93 -3.53
CA GLN A 35 9.06 -12.51 -4.86
C GLN A 35 8.24 -13.80 -4.98
N GLY A 36 8.30 -14.47 -6.12
CA GLY A 36 7.67 -15.76 -6.36
C GLY A 36 6.23 -15.65 -6.84
N LYS A 37 5.39 -16.60 -6.43
CA LYS A 37 4.03 -16.80 -6.98
C LYS A 37 2.93 -16.01 -6.24
N THR A 38 3.24 -15.41 -5.09
CA THR A 38 2.28 -14.60 -4.35
C THR A 38 2.03 -13.27 -5.07
N THR A 39 0.77 -12.95 -5.32
CA THR A 39 0.39 -11.71 -6.02
C THR A 39 -0.44 -10.80 -5.13
N VAL A 40 -0.25 -9.50 -5.29
CA VAL A 40 -1.00 -8.48 -4.54
C VAL A 40 -1.58 -7.44 -5.48
N SER A 41 -2.76 -6.93 -5.16
CA SER A 41 -3.33 -5.77 -5.86
C SER A 41 -2.86 -4.47 -5.20
N PRO A 42 -2.78 -3.34 -5.95
CA PRO A 42 -2.49 -2.03 -5.36
C PRO A 42 -3.46 -1.65 -4.25
N TYR A 43 -4.73 -2.00 -4.40
CA TYR A 43 -5.74 -1.77 -3.38
C TYR A 43 -5.43 -2.51 -2.07
N HIS A 44 -4.97 -3.78 -2.16
CA HIS A 44 -4.57 -4.54 -0.98
C HIS A 44 -3.35 -3.91 -0.28
N MET A 45 -2.37 -3.44 -1.07
CA MET A 45 -1.20 -2.76 -0.53
C MET A 45 -1.55 -1.43 0.14
N ALA A 46 -2.50 -0.67 -0.40
CA ALA A 46 -3.03 0.52 0.25
C ALA A 46 -3.71 0.20 1.59
N LEU A 47 -4.52 -0.88 1.66
CA LEU A 47 -5.14 -1.32 2.92
C LEU A 47 -4.12 -1.78 3.97
N ILE A 48 -2.99 -2.38 3.54
CA ILE A 48 -1.90 -2.74 4.45
C ILE A 48 -1.21 -1.49 4.99
N ALA A 49 -0.90 -0.52 4.12
CA ALA A 49 -0.30 0.75 4.54
C ALA A 49 -1.25 1.52 5.49
N GLU A 50 -2.55 1.53 5.20
CA GLU A 50 -3.58 2.11 6.06
C GLU A 50 -3.60 1.46 7.45
N ALA A 51 -3.53 0.13 7.52
CA ALA A 51 -3.52 -0.57 8.79
C ALA A 51 -2.27 -0.24 9.63
N VAL A 52 -1.09 -0.07 9.01
CA VAL A 52 0.12 0.40 9.71
C VAL A 52 -0.08 1.82 10.22
N ALA A 53 -0.55 2.72 9.35
CA ALA A 53 -0.83 4.12 9.69
C ALA A 53 -1.82 4.24 10.86
N ASN A 54 -2.81 3.35 10.91
CA ASN A 54 -3.90 3.33 11.89
C ASN A 54 -3.66 2.35 13.07
N GLY A 55 -2.41 2.18 13.50
CA GLY A 55 -2.07 1.42 14.71
C GLY A 55 -2.45 -0.07 14.68
N GLY A 56 -2.42 -0.68 13.49
CA GLY A 56 -2.65 -2.11 13.28
C GLY A 56 -4.10 -2.49 12.97
N THR A 57 -5.01 -1.52 12.90
CA THR A 57 -6.42 -1.76 12.60
C THR A 57 -6.74 -1.31 11.18
N MET A 58 -7.13 -2.26 10.34
CA MET A 58 -7.64 -2.00 8.99
C MET A 58 -9.09 -1.54 9.06
N MET A 59 -9.40 -0.44 8.39
CA MET A 59 -10.76 0.11 8.32
C MET A 59 -11.51 -0.43 7.10
N GLN A 60 -12.81 -0.30 7.11
CA GLN A 60 -13.66 -0.61 5.95
C GLN A 60 -13.76 0.63 5.06
N PRO A 61 -13.18 0.63 3.85
CA PRO A 61 -13.28 1.76 2.95
C PRO A 61 -14.69 2.03 2.48
N TYR A 62 -15.02 3.31 2.29
CA TYR A 62 -16.27 3.78 1.71
C TYR A 62 -16.02 4.98 0.79
N LEU A 63 -16.90 5.21 -0.17
CA LEU A 63 -16.76 6.30 -1.15
C LEU A 63 -17.69 7.48 -0.86
N VAL A 64 -18.80 7.25 -0.15
CA VAL A 64 -19.79 8.27 0.14
C VAL A 64 -19.70 8.63 1.62
N GLU A 65 -19.21 9.81 1.91
CA GLU A 65 -19.12 10.31 3.29
C GLU A 65 -20.50 10.68 3.84
N SER A 66 -21.26 11.45 3.07
CA SER A 66 -22.57 11.91 3.51
C SER A 66 -23.54 12.04 2.33
N VAL A 67 -24.82 12.04 2.64
CA VAL A 67 -25.92 12.34 1.71
C VAL A 67 -26.69 13.51 2.26
N THR A 68 -26.91 14.53 1.43
CA THR A 68 -27.72 15.71 1.75
C THR A 68 -28.99 15.77 0.90
N ASN A 69 -30.04 16.42 1.40
CA ASN A 69 -31.22 16.74 0.59
C ASN A 69 -30.95 17.98 -0.27
N TYR A 70 -31.96 18.37 -1.07
CA TYR A 70 -31.90 19.52 -1.96
C TYR A 70 -31.76 20.88 -1.23
N THR A 71 -32.05 20.94 0.08
CA THR A 71 -31.85 22.12 0.92
C THR A 71 -30.51 22.16 1.61
N GLY A 72 -29.62 21.16 1.35
CA GLY A 72 -28.30 21.05 2.00
C GLY A 72 -28.33 20.37 3.36
N SER A 73 -29.47 19.96 3.89
CA SER A 73 -29.55 19.28 5.18
C SER A 73 -29.04 17.84 5.06
N GLN A 74 -28.18 17.42 6.00
CA GLN A 74 -27.62 16.09 6.01
C GLN A 74 -28.67 15.04 6.37
N ILE A 75 -28.92 14.11 5.43
CA ILE A 75 -29.85 12.97 5.62
C ILE A 75 -29.10 11.78 6.26
N ARG A 76 -27.87 11.55 5.82
CA ARG A 76 -27.04 10.41 6.25
C ARG A 76 -25.57 10.81 6.29
N LYS A 77 -24.85 10.33 7.32
CA LYS A 77 -23.39 10.36 7.40
C LYS A 77 -22.86 8.94 7.61
N ASN A 78 -21.86 8.57 6.85
CA ASN A 78 -21.12 7.34 7.14
C ASN A 78 -20.20 7.57 8.32
N VAL A 79 -20.11 6.56 9.19
CA VAL A 79 -19.18 6.54 10.32
C VAL A 79 -18.10 5.52 9.98
N PRO A 80 -16.81 5.86 10.16
CA PRO A 80 -15.71 4.92 9.97
C PRO A 80 -15.93 3.65 10.80
N LYS A 81 -15.72 2.49 10.16
CA LYS A 81 -15.87 1.18 10.80
C LYS A 81 -14.58 0.40 10.68
N SER A 82 -14.13 -0.20 11.77
CA SER A 82 -13.03 -1.16 11.72
C SER A 82 -13.48 -2.41 10.96
N TYR A 83 -12.63 -2.88 10.05
CA TYR A 83 -12.81 -4.15 9.37
C TYR A 83 -12.16 -5.29 10.16
N LYS A 84 -10.88 -5.12 10.49
CA LYS A 84 -10.13 -6.15 11.22
C LYS A 84 -8.86 -5.56 11.85
N LYS A 85 -8.54 -5.99 13.08
CA LYS A 85 -7.19 -5.81 13.63
C LYS A 85 -6.27 -6.85 12.97
N VAL A 86 -5.26 -6.40 12.22
CA VAL A 86 -4.34 -7.25 11.44
C VAL A 86 -2.97 -7.40 12.08
N MET A 87 -2.61 -6.48 12.98
CA MET A 87 -1.39 -6.52 13.80
C MET A 87 -1.63 -5.78 15.12
N THR A 88 -0.75 -5.94 16.07
CA THR A 88 -0.78 -5.18 17.33
C THR A 88 -0.36 -3.73 17.10
N SER A 89 -0.63 -2.85 18.06
CA SER A 89 -0.19 -1.45 18.02
C SER A 89 1.34 -1.33 18.02
N ASP A 90 2.01 -2.21 18.75
CA ASP A 90 3.48 -2.20 18.87
C ASP A 90 4.13 -2.65 17.55
N GLU A 91 3.61 -3.70 16.92
CA GLU A 91 4.04 -4.13 15.57
C GLU A 91 3.79 -3.02 14.54
N ALA A 92 2.65 -2.35 14.58
CA ALA A 92 2.35 -1.23 13.69
C ALA A 92 3.30 -0.04 13.92
N ALA A 93 3.60 0.29 15.18
CA ALA A 93 4.56 1.34 15.53
C ALA A 93 5.97 1.02 15.00
N GLN A 94 6.42 -0.23 15.17
CA GLN A 94 7.72 -0.66 14.66
C GLN A 94 7.79 -0.63 13.13
N LEU A 95 6.73 -1.08 12.45
CA LEU A 95 6.63 -0.98 10.98
C LEU A 95 6.62 0.48 10.51
N LYS A 96 5.91 1.36 11.21
CA LYS A 96 5.90 2.80 10.93
C LYS A 96 7.31 3.38 11.03
N GLU A 97 8.08 3.04 12.06
CA GLU A 97 9.48 3.47 12.22
C GLU A 97 10.33 2.99 11.04
N TYR A 98 10.25 1.70 10.67
CA TYR A 98 11.00 1.17 9.53
C TYR A 98 10.58 1.82 8.20
N MET A 99 9.29 2.06 7.99
CA MET A 99 8.79 2.72 6.79
C MET A 99 9.21 4.20 6.73
N THR A 100 9.35 4.86 7.87
CA THR A 100 9.90 6.22 7.96
C THR A 100 11.38 6.22 7.58
N ALA A 101 12.17 5.28 8.10
CA ALA A 101 13.58 5.15 7.76
C ALA A 101 13.83 4.90 6.25
N VAL A 102 12.91 4.21 5.57
CA VAL A 102 12.97 4.05 4.10
C VAL A 102 12.92 5.40 3.38
N VAL A 103 12.18 6.36 3.89
CA VAL A 103 12.09 7.72 3.33
C VAL A 103 13.27 8.58 3.80
N GLU A 104 13.64 8.50 5.07
CA GLU A 104 14.68 9.37 5.62
C GLU A 104 16.10 8.99 5.15
N GLU A 105 16.39 7.70 5.00
CA GLU A 105 17.74 7.17 4.79
C GLU A 105 17.81 6.13 3.65
N GLY A 106 16.66 5.70 3.11
CA GLY A 106 16.58 4.57 2.20
C GLY A 106 16.15 4.92 0.78
N THR A 107 15.57 3.93 0.11
CA THR A 107 15.15 3.97 -1.29
C THR A 107 13.95 4.88 -1.57
N GLY A 108 13.28 5.37 -0.53
CA GLY A 108 12.19 6.34 -0.60
C GLY A 108 12.63 7.80 -0.46
N SER A 109 13.93 8.11 -0.41
CA SER A 109 14.48 9.43 -0.08
C SER A 109 14.08 10.56 -1.02
N VAL A 110 13.54 10.26 -2.20
CA VAL A 110 12.91 11.26 -3.10
C VAL A 110 11.72 11.98 -2.43
N LEU A 111 11.11 11.39 -1.40
CA LEU A 111 10.02 11.99 -0.62
C LEU A 111 10.50 12.79 0.60
N LYS A 112 11.80 12.79 0.89
CA LYS A 112 12.38 13.50 2.02
C LYS A 112 12.35 15.02 1.82
N GLY A 113 12.05 15.75 2.90
CA GLY A 113 12.11 17.23 2.90
C GLY A 113 10.98 17.93 2.13
N ARG A 114 9.89 17.24 1.89
CA ARG A 114 8.67 17.79 1.28
C ARG A 114 7.85 18.60 2.31
N SER A 115 6.76 19.21 1.88
CA SER A 115 5.82 19.93 2.76
C SER A 115 5.06 19.03 3.74
N TYR A 116 5.19 17.72 3.58
CA TYR A 116 4.62 16.66 4.41
C TYR A 116 5.71 15.68 4.84
N THR A 117 5.51 14.98 5.94
CA THR A 117 6.31 13.79 6.29
C THR A 117 5.72 12.56 5.62
N ALA A 118 6.55 11.57 5.30
CA ALA A 118 6.10 10.34 4.67
C ALA A 118 6.77 9.10 5.28
N ALA A 119 6.02 8.01 5.29
CA ALA A 119 6.53 6.68 5.60
C ALA A 119 6.08 5.72 4.50
N GLY A 120 6.95 4.82 4.05
CA GLY A 120 6.59 3.93 2.95
C GLY A 120 7.58 2.82 2.70
N LYS A 121 7.24 1.95 1.77
CA LYS A 121 8.08 0.84 1.30
C LYS A 121 8.10 0.82 -0.22
N THR A 122 9.29 0.84 -0.78
CA THR A 122 9.53 0.59 -2.20
C THR A 122 9.61 -0.91 -2.46
N GLY A 123 9.30 -1.33 -3.68
CA GLY A 123 9.48 -2.70 -4.12
C GLY A 123 9.90 -2.77 -5.58
N THR A 124 10.65 -3.80 -5.92
CA THR A 124 10.98 -4.17 -7.28
C THR A 124 10.65 -5.64 -7.42
N ALA A 125 9.58 -5.98 -8.12
CA ALA A 125 9.18 -7.35 -8.36
C ALA A 125 9.62 -7.77 -9.76
N GLU A 126 10.46 -8.78 -9.83
CA GLU A 126 10.95 -9.35 -11.08
C GLU A 126 9.98 -10.43 -11.58
N TYR A 127 9.74 -10.45 -12.88
CA TYR A 127 8.93 -11.47 -13.52
C TYR A 127 9.46 -11.76 -14.91
N SER A 128 9.36 -13.02 -15.32
CA SER A 128 9.81 -13.48 -16.64
C SER A 128 8.64 -13.53 -17.61
N MET A 129 8.86 -13.03 -18.81
CA MET A 129 7.95 -13.19 -19.94
C MET A 129 8.71 -13.82 -21.11
N SER A 130 7.98 -14.18 -22.17
CA SER A 130 8.57 -14.78 -23.39
C SER A 130 9.59 -13.87 -24.08
N ASP A 131 9.56 -12.58 -23.84
CA ASP A 131 10.41 -11.53 -24.41
C ASP A 131 11.49 -11.00 -23.44
N GLY A 132 11.70 -11.66 -22.30
CA GLY A 132 12.76 -11.37 -21.33
C GLY A 132 12.28 -11.09 -19.91
N GLU A 133 13.24 -10.73 -19.05
CA GLU A 133 12.96 -10.32 -17.67
C GLU A 133 12.42 -8.89 -17.63
N LYS A 134 11.34 -8.74 -16.87
CA LYS A 134 10.70 -7.43 -16.63
C LYS A 134 10.58 -7.18 -15.13
N THR A 135 10.44 -5.92 -14.76
CA THR A 135 10.26 -5.52 -13.37
C THR A 135 9.06 -4.64 -13.17
N HIS A 136 8.31 -4.88 -12.09
CA HIS A 136 7.35 -3.92 -11.57
C HIS A 136 8.02 -3.08 -10.50
N SER A 137 7.87 -1.75 -10.59
CA SER A 137 8.22 -0.86 -9.49
C SER A 137 7.00 -0.60 -8.62
N TRP A 138 7.18 -0.73 -7.31
CA TRP A 138 6.15 -0.54 -6.32
C TRP A 138 6.52 0.54 -5.32
N PHE A 139 5.53 1.27 -4.87
CA PHE A 139 5.57 2.06 -3.66
C PHE A 139 4.23 1.95 -2.95
N MET A 140 4.26 1.79 -1.64
CA MET A 140 3.12 1.97 -0.76
C MET A 140 3.54 2.78 0.45
N GLY A 141 2.65 3.63 0.95
CA GLY A 141 2.98 4.45 2.10
C GLY A 141 1.83 5.33 2.55
N PHE A 142 2.14 6.21 3.47
CA PHE A 142 1.22 7.21 4.00
C PHE A 142 1.99 8.48 4.37
N THR A 143 1.27 9.57 4.46
CA THR A 143 1.78 10.89 4.78
C THR A 143 1.39 11.34 6.17
N ASN A 144 2.06 12.40 6.66
CA ASN A 144 1.88 12.99 7.98
C ASN A 144 2.01 11.93 9.10
N VAL A 145 3.24 11.37 9.20
CA VAL A 145 3.60 10.18 9.99
C VAL A 145 3.04 10.18 11.42
N ASP A 146 3.04 11.32 12.09
CA ASP A 146 2.51 11.45 13.45
C ASP A 146 0.98 11.44 13.52
N ASN A 147 0.33 11.98 12.50
CA ASN A 147 -1.12 12.01 12.36
C ASN A 147 -1.51 11.70 10.90
N PRO A 148 -1.46 10.43 10.48
CA PRO A 148 -1.65 10.03 9.10
C PRO A 148 -3.00 10.46 8.52
N ASP A 149 -2.97 11.05 7.33
CA ASP A 149 -4.16 11.60 6.67
C ASP A 149 -4.38 11.06 5.24
N LEU A 150 -3.31 10.63 4.57
CA LEU A 150 -3.41 10.08 3.23
C LEU A 150 -2.58 8.80 3.09
N VAL A 151 -3.15 7.80 2.43
CA VAL A 151 -2.49 6.54 2.07
C VAL A 151 -2.36 6.47 0.55
N ILE A 152 -1.22 6.03 0.07
CA ILE A 152 -0.95 5.87 -1.34
C ILE A 152 -0.35 4.50 -1.66
N SER A 153 -0.75 3.92 -2.80
CA SER A 153 -0.11 2.74 -3.37
C SER A 153 0.01 2.91 -4.88
N VAL A 154 1.23 2.80 -5.37
CA VAL A 154 1.57 2.97 -6.80
C VAL A 154 2.29 1.74 -7.30
N ILE A 155 1.90 1.27 -8.47
CA ILE A 155 2.64 0.29 -9.26
C ILE A 155 2.92 0.88 -10.64
N THR A 156 4.11 0.66 -11.15
CA THR A 156 4.41 0.82 -12.58
C THR A 156 4.81 -0.53 -13.14
N GLU A 157 4.08 -0.96 -14.16
CA GLU A 157 4.45 -2.15 -14.93
C GLU A 157 5.63 -1.79 -15.83
N GLY A 158 6.73 -2.46 -15.61
CA GLY A 158 7.97 -2.18 -16.33
C GLY A 158 8.16 -3.07 -17.54
N SER A 159 8.89 -2.57 -18.50
CA SER A 159 9.26 -3.32 -19.68
C SER A 159 10.75 -3.69 -19.75
N ASP A 160 11.66 -3.04 -19.02
CA ASP A 160 13.10 -3.14 -19.31
C ASP A 160 14.02 -2.81 -18.12
N GLY A 161 13.68 -3.19 -16.91
CA GLY A 161 14.52 -2.87 -15.74
C GLY A 161 14.70 -1.39 -15.41
N SER A 162 14.30 -0.48 -16.30
CA SER A 162 14.35 0.99 -16.12
C SER A 162 13.24 1.50 -15.18
N SER A 163 12.38 0.62 -14.68
CA SER A 163 11.25 0.96 -13.82
C SER A 163 11.63 1.11 -12.33
N ARG A 164 12.88 0.79 -11.95
CA ARG A 164 13.35 0.94 -10.57
C ARG A 164 13.19 2.37 -10.08
N GLY A 165 12.50 2.53 -8.95
CA GLY A 165 12.27 3.85 -8.35
C GLY A 165 11.17 4.70 -9.00
N LYS A 166 10.61 4.32 -10.13
CA LYS A 166 9.55 5.11 -10.79
C LYS A 166 8.30 5.25 -9.94
N ALA A 167 7.85 4.18 -9.27
CA ALA A 167 6.64 4.23 -8.47
C ALA A 167 6.74 5.22 -7.31
N VAL A 168 7.90 5.33 -6.64
CA VAL A 168 8.07 6.29 -5.54
C VAL A 168 8.17 7.72 -6.06
N ALA A 169 8.76 7.95 -7.24
CA ALA A 169 8.80 9.28 -7.87
C ALA A 169 7.38 9.74 -8.26
N ILE A 170 6.60 8.87 -8.91
CA ILE A 170 5.19 9.15 -9.24
C ILE A 170 4.36 9.40 -7.97
N ALA A 171 4.58 8.61 -6.91
CA ALA A 171 3.94 8.86 -5.62
C ALA A 171 4.27 10.27 -5.11
N GLY A 172 5.53 10.71 -5.22
CA GLY A 172 5.95 12.06 -4.87
C GLY A 172 5.20 13.15 -5.65
N ASP A 173 5.11 13.00 -6.97
CA ASP A 173 4.40 13.96 -7.82
C ASP A 173 2.90 14.06 -7.45
N ILE A 174 2.26 12.91 -7.16
CA ILE A 174 0.85 12.87 -6.73
C ILE A 174 0.69 13.55 -5.37
N LEU A 175 1.56 13.25 -4.42
CA LEU A 175 1.52 13.81 -3.07
C LEU A 175 1.79 15.31 -3.08
N ASP A 176 2.75 15.78 -3.89
CA ASP A 176 3.02 17.20 -4.07
C ASP A 176 1.80 17.93 -4.66
N ALA A 177 1.13 17.34 -5.64
CA ALA A 177 -0.09 17.91 -6.21
C ALA A 177 -1.28 17.93 -5.22
N TYR A 178 -1.29 17.03 -4.26
CA TYR A 178 -2.33 16.98 -3.22
C TYR A 178 -2.10 18.02 -2.10
N TYR A 179 -0.83 18.28 -1.74
CA TYR A 179 -0.47 19.17 -0.63
C TYR A 179 -0.12 20.61 -1.04
N ASN A 180 0.02 20.91 -2.34
CA ASN A 180 0.26 22.24 -2.91
C ASN A 180 -0.96 22.76 -3.69
#